data_fa49a2dc4c0059ff1d063775d14b4874
#
_entry.id   fa49a2dc4c0059ff1d063775d14b4874
#
_cell.length_a   1.000
_cell.length_b   1.000
_cell.length_c   1.000
_cell.angle_alpha   90.00
_cell.angle_beta   90.00
_cell.angle_gamma   90.00
#
_symmetry.space_group_name_H-M   'P 1'
#
loop_
_entity.id
_entity.type
_entity.pdbx_description
1 polymer ?
#
loop_
_entity_poly.entity_id
_entity_poly.type
_entity_poly.pdbx_seq_one_letter_code
_entity_poly.pdbx_strand_id
1 'polypeptide(L)'
;MYFRFLQIANAIQKASLPALDENSMALLNTIALKHSQGEPMTVSQAMGLAALGSQTTLHRRLDALRVAGFIDQVPQGLDRRIKYLIPTARAQAYFSKMNTAFASVAKVSET
;
A
#
# COMPACT_ATOMS: atom_id res chain seq x y z
N MET A 1 18.99 13.88 -6.64
CA MET A 1 17.64 13.46 -7.08
C MET A 1 16.93 12.58 -6.08
N TYR A 2 17.59 11.53 -5.61
CA TYR A 2 16.95 10.57 -4.68
C TYR A 2 16.51 11.22 -3.35
N PHE A 3 17.37 12.04 -2.74
CA PHE A 3 17.01 12.69 -1.49
C PHE A 3 15.86 13.68 -1.64
N ARG A 4 15.81 14.39 -2.76
CA ARG A 4 14.68 15.27 -3.05
C ARG A 4 13.38 14.50 -3.17
N PHE A 5 13.42 13.34 -3.87
CA PHE A 5 12.29 12.44 -3.94
C PHE A 5 11.85 11.97 -2.55
N LEU A 6 12.81 11.57 -1.70
CA LEU A 6 12.51 11.13 -0.33
C LEU A 6 11.83 12.21 0.48
N GLN A 7 12.29 13.47 0.35
CA GLN A 7 11.68 14.59 1.07
C GLN A 7 10.24 14.80 0.66
N ILE A 8 9.96 14.77 -0.63
CA ILE A 8 8.60 14.91 -1.17
C ILE A 8 7.73 13.72 -0.76
N ALA A 9 8.27 12.51 -0.86
CA ALA A 9 7.56 11.29 -0.49
C ALA A 9 7.19 11.30 0.99
N ASN A 10 8.12 11.69 1.87
CA ASN A 10 7.85 11.79 3.30
C ASN A 10 6.76 12.82 3.61
N ALA A 11 6.79 13.96 2.93
CA ALA A 11 5.76 14.99 3.11
C ALA A 11 4.38 14.47 2.69
N ILE A 12 4.30 13.73 1.58
CA ILE A 12 3.05 13.13 1.11
C ILE A 12 2.56 12.07 2.09
N GLN A 13 3.45 11.22 2.60
CA GLN A 13 3.11 10.19 3.58
C GLN A 13 2.54 10.82 4.85
N LYS A 14 3.19 11.83 5.40
CA LYS A 14 2.73 12.50 6.61
C LYS A 14 1.37 13.16 6.42
N ALA A 15 1.14 13.76 5.26
CA ALA A 15 -0.13 14.42 4.96
C ALA A 15 -1.26 13.42 4.71
N SER A 16 -0.97 12.30 4.04
CA SER A 16 -1.98 11.33 3.59
C SER A 16 -2.19 10.19 4.58
N LEU A 17 -1.13 9.78 5.30
CA LEU A 17 -1.11 8.57 6.13
C LEU A 17 -0.47 8.83 7.50
N PRO A 18 -0.92 9.83 8.26
CA PRO A 18 -0.22 10.23 9.48
C PRO A 18 -0.21 9.16 10.57
N ALA A 19 -1.13 8.20 10.52
CA ALA A 19 -1.29 7.17 11.55
C ALA A 19 -0.64 5.83 11.19
N LEU A 20 -0.01 5.71 10.01
CA LEU A 20 0.54 4.44 9.55
C LEU A 20 2.07 4.43 9.66
N ASP A 21 2.62 3.33 10.18
CA ASP A 21 4.06 3.13 10.28
C ASP A 21 4.64 2.59 8.95
N GLU A 22 5.97 2.50 8.88
CA GLU A 22 6.67 2.03 7.67
C GLU A 22 6.26 0.62 7.26
N ASN A 23 6.03 -0.27 8.21
CA ASN A 23 5.67 -1.65 7.91
C ASN A 23 4.23 -1.75 7.40
N SER A 24 3.34 -0.91 7.89
CA SER A 24 1.98 -0.81 7.35
C SER A 24 2.03 -0.27 5.92
N MET A 25 2.90 0.70 5.65
CA MET A 25 3.11 1.22 4.30
C MET A 25 3.69 0.16 3.37
N ALA A 26 4.66 -0.63 3.85
CA ALA A 26 5.23 -1.72 3.06
C ALA A 26 4.18 -2.77 2.72
N LEU A 27 3.30 -3.07 3.66
CA LEU A 27 2.18 -3.99 3.43
C LEU A 27 1.22 -3.43 2.37
N LEU A 28 0.84 -2.16 2.49
CA LEU A 28 -0.02 -1.51 1.50
C LEU A 28 0.61 -1.53 0.10
N ASN A 29 1.90 -1.20 0.02
CA ASN A 29 2.62 -1.20 -1.26
C ASN A 29 2.64 -2.59 -1.88
N THR A 30 2.86 -3.62 -1.09
CA THR A 30 2.88 -5.02 -1.57
C THR A 30 1.51 -5.42 -2.10
N ILE A 31 0.45 -5.11 -1.36
CA ILE A 31 -0.94 -5.40 -1.76
C ILE A 31 -1.25 -4.69 -3.09
N ALA A 32 -0.92 -3.42 -3.18
CA ALA A 32 -1.21 -2.63 -4.36
C ALA A 32 -0.41 -3.10 -5.58
N LEU A 33 0.86 -3.46 -5.38
CA LEU A 33 1.70 -3.97 -6.45
C LEU A 33 1.13 -5.26 -7.04
N LYS A 34 0.75 -6.21 -6.18
CA LYS A 34 0.14 -7.46 -6.62
C LYS A 34 -1.16 -7.23 -7.37
N HIS A 35 -1.99 -6.34 -6.84
CA HIS A 35 -3.24 -5.97 -7.51
C HIS A 35 -2.98 -5.39 -8.90
N SER A 36 -1.98 -4.51 -9.05
CA SER A 36 -1.64 -3.89 -10.32
C SER A 36 -1.11 -4.89 -11.35
N GLN A 37 -0.57 -6.02 -10.88
CA GLN A 37 -0.08 -7.10 -11.74
C GLN A 37 -1.17 -8.08 -12.15
N GLY A 38 -2.41 -7.86 -11.74
CA GLY A 38 -3.52 -8.76 -12.02
C GLY A 38 -3.54 -10.01 -11.13
N GLU A 39 -2.75 -10.00 -10.05
CA GLU A 39 -2.62 -11.13 -9.11
C GLU A 39 -2.88 -10.66 -7.68
N PRO A 40 -4.11 -10.23 -7.35
CA PRO A 40 -4.39 -9.72 -6.01
C PRO A 40 -4.12 -10.77 -4.94
N MET A 41 -3.59 -10.32 -3.80
CA MET A 41 -3.29 -11.21 -2.67
C MET A 41 -4.54 -11.57 -1.90
N THR A 42 -4.58 -12.81 -1.42
CA THR A 42 -5.56 -13.21 -0.41
C THR A 42 -5.09 -12.76 0.97
N VAL A 43 -6.01 -12.75 1.94
CA VAL A 43 -5.65 -12.48 3.34
C VAL A 43 -4.62 -13.49 3.83
N SER A 44 -4.79 -14.78 3.50
CA SER A 44 -3.84 -15.83 3.89
C SER A 44 -2.43 -15.58 3.35
N GLN A 45 -2.33 -15.15 2.10
CA GLN A 45 -1.03 -14.83 1.50
C GLN A 45 -0.38 -13.64 2.20
N ALA A 46 -1.15 -12.61 2.55
CA ALA A 46 -0.63 -11.46 3.27
C ALA A 46 -0.12 -11.85 4.64
N MET A 47 -0.79 -12.78 5.32
CA MET A 47 -0.38 -13.27 6.64
C MET A 47 0.92 -14.09 6.57
N GLY A 48 1.31 -14.53 5.38
CA GLY A 48 2.57 -15.24 5.14
C GLY A 48 3.77 -14.35 4.89
N LEU A 49 3.61 -13.02 4.92
CA LEU A 49 4.72 -12.07 4.67
C LEU A 49 5.60 -11.91 5.92
N ALA A 50 6.35 -12.95 6.25
CA ALA A 50 7.15 -13.02 7.48
C ALA A 50 8.15 -11.87 7.62
N ALA A 51 8.63 -11.31 6.52
CA ALA A 51 9.55 -10.17 6.53
C ALA A 51 8.91 -8.91 7.11
N LEU A 52 7.59 -8.81 7.11
CA LEU A 52 6.86 -7.64 7.59
C LEU A 52 6.29 -7.82 9.01
N GLY A 53 6.53 -8.97 9.63
CA GLY A 53 6.12 -9.21 11.00
C GLY A 53 5.52 -10.59 11.24
N SER A 54 5.19 -10.87 12.51
CA SER A 54 4.45 -12.08 12.88
C SER A 54 3.03 -12.03 12.37
N GLN A 55 2.33 -13.17 12.38
CA GLN A 55 0.94 -13.23 11.95
C GLN A 55 0.04 -12.27 12.76
N THR A 56 0.23 -12.23 14.07
CA THR A 56 -0.52 -11.33 14.94
C THR A 56 -0.29 -9.85 14.54
N THR A 57 0.97 -9.50 14.31
CA THR A 57 1.32 -8.15 13.89
C THR A 57 0.75 -7.82 12.50
N LEU A 58 0.83 -8.76 11.57
CA LEU A 58 0.28 -8.57 10.23
C LEU A 58 -1.24 -8.39 10.25
N HIS A 59 -1.96 -9.18 11.05
CA HIS A 59 -3.40 -9.00 11.23
C HIS A 59 -3.73 -7.60 11.74
N ARG A 60 -2.99 -7.12 12.72
CA ARG A 60 -3.19 -5.79 13.28
C ARG A 60 -2.93 -4.70 12.24
N ARG A 61 -1.86 -4.83 11.46
CA ARG A 61 -1.53 -3.86 10.41
C ARG A 61 -2.54 -3.88 9.28
N LEU A 62 -2.98 -5.07 8.89
CA LEU A 62 -4.01 -5.21 7.86
C LEU A 62 -5.31 -4.55 8.31
N ASP A 63 -5.70 -4.78 9.55
CA ASP A 63 -6.89 -4.18 10.12
C ASP A 63 -6.78 -2.66 10.20
N ALA A 64 -5.61 -2.14 10.57
CA ALA A 64 -5.36 -0.71 10.60
C ALA A 64 -5.50 -0.09 9.20
N LEU A 65 -4.99 -0.73 8.16
CA LEU A 65 -5.14 -0.28 6.78
C LEU A 65 -6.61 -0.28 6.35
N ARG A 66 -7.35 -1.32 6.73
CA ARG A 66 -8.77 -1.43 6.41
C ARG A 66 -9.59 -0.35 7.10
N VAL A 67 -9.36 -0.14 8.39
CA VAL A 67 -10.07 0.89 9.18
C VAL A 67 -9.75 2.29 8.66
N ALA A 68 -8.50 2.52 8.26
CA ALA A 68 -8.09 3.80 7.68
C ALA A 68 -8.64 4.02 6.26
N GLY A 69 -9.23 2.99 5.65
CA GLY A 69 -9.87 3.11 4.35
C GLY A 69 -8.93 2.96 3.16
N PHE A 70 -7.76 2.33 3.34
CA PHE A 70 -6.78 2.15 2.26
C PHE A 70 -6.90 0.82 1.53
N ILE A 71 -7.51 -0.19 2.16
CA ILE A 71 -7.74 -1.49 1.52
C ILE A 71 -9.16 -1.96 1.78
N ASP A 72 -9.68 -2.78 0.86
CA ASP A 72 -10.91 -3.54 1.02
C ASP A 72 -10.61 -5.03 0.93
N GLN A 73 -11.44 -5.82 1.58
CA GLN A 73 -11.43 -7.27 1.48
C GLN A 73 -12.67 -7.68 0.69
N VAL A 74 -12.47 -8.26 -0.50
CA VAL A 74 -13.57 -8.62 -1.38
C VAL A 74 -13.51 -10.10 -1.73
N PRO A 75 -14.64 -10.82 -1.69
CA PRO A 75 -14.69 -12.19 -2.20
C PRO A 75 -14.65 -12.15 -3.73
N GLN A 76 -13.87 -13.05 -4.33
CA GLN A 76 -13.84 -13.25 -5.78
C GLN A 76 -13.92 -14.73 -6.08
N GLY A 77 -14.51 -15.06 -7.24
CA GLY A 77 -14.67 -16.43 -7.65
C GLY A 77 -15.82 -17.13 -6.93
N LEU A 78 -15.83 -18.45 -6.99
CA LEU A 78 -16.93 -19.28 -6.48
C LEU A 78 -16.87 -19.48 -4.97
N ASP A 79 -15.67 -19.43 -4.37
CA ASP A 79 -15.51 -19.62 -2.93
C ASP A 79 -15.47 -18.27 -2.22
N ARG A 80 -16.59 -17.90 -1.61
CA ARG A 80 -16.73 -16.62 -0.92
C ARG A 80 -16.00 -16.55 0.41
N ARG A 81 -15.45 -17.67 0.89
CA ARG A 81 -14.61 -17.67 2.09
C ARG A 81 -13.23 -17.08 1.80
N ILE A 82 -12.81 -17.09 0.55
CA ILE A 82 -11.54 -16.52 0.13
C ILE A 82 -11.73 -15.02 -0.10
N LYS A 83 -11.00 -14.21 0.67
CA LYS A 83 -11.04 -12.75 0.55
C LYS A 83 -9.76 -12.26 -0.09
N TYR A 84 -9.92 -11.41 -1.08
CA TYR A 84 -8.80 -10.75 -1.77
C TYR A 84 -8.66 -9.34 -1.28
N LEU A 85 -7.41 -8.87 -1.24
CA LEU A 85 -7.07 -7.52 -0.78
C LEU A 85 -6.89 -6.62 -1.98
N ILE A 86 -7.63 -5.53 -2.02
CA ILE A 86 -7.54 -4.54 -3.09
C ILE A 86 -7.34 -3.15 -2.50
N PRO A 87 -6.55 -2.29 -3.16
CA PRO A 87 -6.43 -0.89 -2.75
C PRO A 87 -7.73 -0.15 -3.05
N THR A 88 -8.10 0.77 -2.16
CA THR A 88 -9.29 1.61 -2.32
C THR A 88 -8.99 2.81 -3.21
N ALA A 89 -10.04 3.60 -3.53
CA ALA A 89 -9.87 4.88 -4.21
C ALA A 89 -8.96 5.83 -3.40
N ARG A 90 -9.04 5.79 -2.07
CA ARG A 90 -8.16 6.59 -1.21
C ARG A 90 -6.71 6.19 -1.37
N ALA A 91 -6.41 4.89 -1.43
CA ALA A 91 -5.07 4.39 -1.68
C ALA A 91 -4.58 4.80 -3.07
N GLN A 92 -5.44 4.70 -4.08
CA GLN A 92 -5.09 5.11 -5.45
C GLN A 92 -4.74 6.60 -5.52
N ALA A 93 -5.48 7.44 -4.80
CA ALA A 93 -5.18 8.87 -4.72
C ALA A 93 -3.79 9.11 -4.11
N TYR A 94 -3.43 8.36 -3.06
CA TYR A 94 -2.09 8.43 -2.47
C TYR A 94 -1.02 8.02 -3.49
N PHE A 95 -1.21 6.91 -4.18
CA PHE A 95 -0.25 6.44 -5.18
C PHE A 95 -0.11 7.42 -6.34
N SER A 96 -1.20 8.06 -6.75
CA SER A 96 -1.16 9.11 -7.78
C SER A 96 -0.30 10.29 -7.36
N LYS A 97 -0.41 10.73 -6.10
CA LYS A 97 0.44 11.80 -5.56
C LYS A 97 1.91 11.38 -5.56
N MET A 98 2.20 10.14 -5.18
CA MET A 98 3.57 9.62 -5.20
C MET A 98 4.11 9.55 -6.61
N ASN A 99 3.30 9.11 -7.57
CA ASN A 99 3.69 9.05 -8.97
C ASN A 99 3.99 10.45 -9.52
N THR A 100 3.16 11.43 -9.20
CA THR A 100 3.38 12.81 -9.61
C THR A 100 4.68 13.37 -9.01
N ALA A 101 4.96 13.08 -7.75
CA ALA A 101 6.19 13.49 -7.10
C ALA A 101 7.42 12.88 -7.78
N PHE A 102 7.36 11.59 -8.09
CA PHE A 102 8.44 10.90 -8.78
C PHE A 102 8.67 11.49 -10.17
N ALA A 103 7.62 11.70 -10.94
CA ALA A 103 7.72 12.27 -12.29
C ALA A 103 8.31 13.69 -12.28
N SER A 104 7.91 14.50 -11.29
CA SER A 104 8.42 15.86 -11.12
C SER A 104 9.92 15.87 -10.84
N VAL A 105 10.40 14.98 -9.96
CA VAL A 105 11.82 14.87 -9.63
C VAL A 105 12.63 14.34 -10.82
N ALA A 106 12.11 13.31 -11.51
CA ALA A 106 12.74 12.75 -12.68
C ALA A 106 12.88 13.78 -13.80
N LYS A 107 11.84 14.59 -14.01
CA LYS A 107 11.84 15.66 -15.03
C LYS A 107 12.90 16.71 -14.72
N VAL A 108 13.03 17.11 -13.46
CA VAL A 108 14.04 18.09 -13.05
C VAL A 108 15.45 17.54 -13.27
N SER A 109 15.69 16.25 -13.03
CA SER A 109 17.00 15.65 -13.20
C SER A 109 17.41 15.46 -14.66
N GLU A 110 16.47 15.51 -15.62
CA GLU A 110 16.76 15.43 -17.04
C GLU A 110 17.19 16.77 -17.65
N THR A 111 16.98 17.84 -16.93
CA THR A 111 17.40 19.18 -17.36
C THR A 111 18.67 19.64 -16.68
#